data_bf9f49f431ee13f1b748315ac7a68ac2
#
_entry.id   bf9f49f431ee13f1b748315ac7a68ac2
#
_cell.length_a   1.000
_cell.length_b   1.000
_cell.length_c   1.000
_cell.angle_alpha   90.00
_cell.angle_beta   90.00
_cell.angle_gamma   90.00
#
_symmetry.space_group_name_H-M   'P 1'
#
loop_
_entity.id
_entity.type
_entity.pdbx_description
1 polymer ?
#
loop_
_entity_poly.entity_id
_entity_poly.type
_entity_poly.pdbx_seq_one_letter_code
_entity_poly.pdbx_strand_id
1 'polypeptide(L)'
;MSNERYSKKEASRIRNTLKAISGLNSFIYKISKGKIWGKWAGKYPIMLLSVFGSKTGKVRNVPLIKVMHDNKPVLVASMGGMPMHPSWYFNVMANPRISVQIGSEKKYYLAKKLTDEEKDEMWPTICSFYPDYDQYKKNTQRNIGVFACEEKAMTNEWREWISENIDRGCDRNELYSILYYDGFHPELIASEMHANVGDFKLQPEKKQSPKEENIQNMVHAFKNAHKEIPV
;
A
#
# COMPACT_ATOMS: atom_id res chain seq x y z
N MET A 1 -5.97 -15.10 33.59
CA MET A 1 -7.20 -15.38 32.79
C MET A 1 -7.07 -14.59 31.51
N SER A 2 -7.09 -15.24 30.33
CA SER A 2 -6.93 -14.55 29.04
C SER A 2 -8.14 -13.66 28.77
N ASN A 3 -7.90 -12.38 28.65
CA ASN A 3 -8.93 -11.35 28.37
C ASN A 3 -9.32 -11.36 26.86
N GLU A 4 -9.19 -12.50 26.18
CA GLU A 4 -9.54 -12.62 24.75
C GLU A 4 -11.04 -12.81 24.60
N ARG A 5 -11.71 -11.86 23.98
CA ARG A 5 -13.16 -11.85 23.72
C ARG A 5 -13.64 -12.99 22.81
N TYR A 6 -12.73 -13.57 22.00
CA TYR A 6 -13.06 -14.57 20.99
C TYR A 6 -12.15 -15.78 21.07
N SER A 7 -12.72 -16.98 21.00
CA SER A 7 -11.96 -18.21 20.78
C SER A 7 -11.39 -18.25 19.35
N LYS A 8 -10.29 -19.00 19.12
CA LYS A 8 -9.71 -19.17 17.79
C LYS A 8 -10.70 -19.71 16.74
N LYS A 9 -11.63 -20.59 17.15
CA LYS A 9 -12.65 -21.19 16.28
C LYS A 9 -13.72 -20.19 15.87
N GLU A 10 -14.21 -19.37 16.81
CA GLU A 10 -15.16 -18.27 16.53
C GLU A 10 -14.52 -17.21 15.65
N ALA A 11 -13.31 -16.77 15.97
CA ALA A 11 -12.58 -15.81 15.17
C ALA A 11 -12.37 -16.31 13.71
N SER A 12 -12.13 -17.63 13.51
CA SER A 12 -12.03 -18.20 12.15
C SER A 12 -13.35 -18.18 11.38
N ARG A 13 -14.48 -18.48 12.05
CA ARG A 13 -15.82 -18.42 11.41
C ARG A 13 -16.16 -16.98 11.03
N ILE A 14 -16.02 -16.03 11.96
CA ILE A 14 -16.29 -14.61 11.72
C ILE A 14 -15.39 -14.09 10.57
N ARG A 15 -14.12 -14.47 10.52
CA ARG A 15 -13.21 -14.10 9.42
C ARG A 15 -13.72 -14.53 8.06
N ASN A 16 -14.26 -15.74 7.93
CA ASN A 16 -14.76 -16.24 6.63
C ASN A 16 -16.02 -15.49 6.18
N THR A 17 -16.93 -15.19 7.11
CA THR A 17 -18.10 -14.36 6.84
C THR A 17 -17.71 -12.94 6.46
N LEU A 18 -16.77 -12.31 7.19
CA LEU A 18 -16.27 -10.99 6.87
C LEU A 18 -15.56 -10.93 5.51
N LYS A 19 -14.89 -12.00 5.08
CA LYS A 19 -14.30 -12.06 3.74
C LYS A 19 -15.33 -11.99 2.62
N ALA A 20 -16.44 -12.71 2.75
CA ALA A 20 -17.50 -12.71 1.74
C ALA A 20 -18.17 -11.32 1.66
N ILE A 21 -18.53 -10.74 2.80
CA ILE A 21 -19.14 -9.40 2.88
C ILE A 21 -18.17 -8.34 2.37
N SER A 22 -16.90 -8.42 2.75
CA SER A 22 -15.85 -7.50 2.33
C SER A 22 -15.60 -7.55 0.82
N GLY A 23 -15.69 -8.73 0.20
CA GLY A 23 -15.56 -8.87 -1.26
C GLY A 23 -16.63 -8.11 -2.03
N LEU A 24 -17.89 -8.28 -1.64
CA LEU A 24 -19.04 -7.60 -2.25
C LEU A 24 -18.96 -6.09 -2.00
N ASN A 25 -18.66 -5.67 -0.77
CA ASN A 25 -18.50 -4.27 -0.41
C ASN A 25 -17.38 -3.61 -1.24
N SER A 26 -16.23 -4.26 -1.36
CA SER A 26 -15.10 -3.76 -2.15
C SER A 26 -15.46 -3.58 -3.62
N PHE A 27 -16.23 -4.51 -4.19
CA PHE A 27 -16.66 -4.44 -5.58
C PHE A 27 -17.60 -3.24 -5.80
N ILE A 28 -18.62 -3.09 -4.94
CA ILE A 28 -19.57 -1.98 -5.02
C ILE A 28 -18.89 -0.63 -4.78
N TYR A 29 -18.01 -0.55 -3.78
CA TYR A 29 -17.23 0.66 -3.51
C TYR A 29 -16.40 1.07 -4.73
N LYS A 30 -15.72 0.12 -5.37
CA LYS A 30 -14.88 0.36 -6.54
C LYS A 30 -15.68 0.90 -7.72
N ILE A 31 -16.81 0.27 -8.06
CA ILE A 31 -17.67 0.67 -9.17
C ILE A 31 -18.35 2.01 -8.90
N SER A 32 -18.88 2.20 -7.69
CA SER A 32 -19.57 3.43 -7.29
C SER A 32 -18.61 4.59 -7.02
N LYS A 33 -17.30 4.37 -7.11
CA LYS A 33 -16.27 5.35 -6.76
C LYS A 33 -16.46 5.89 -5.33
N GLY A 34 -16.81 4.99 -4.40
CA GLY A 34 -17.03 5.32 -2.99
C GLY A 34 -18.37 6.00 -2.67
N LYS A 35 -19.25 6.22 -3.65
CA LYS A 35 -20.58 6.82 -3.42
C LYS A 35 -21.52 5.87 -2.66
N ILE A 36 -21.42 4.57 -2.92
CA ILE A 36 -22.20 3.52 -2.23
C ILE A 36 -21.25 2.80 -1.30
N TRP A 37 -21.71 2.55 -0.05
CA TRP A 37 -20.94 1.89 1.01
C TRP A 37 -19.60 2.57 1.36
N GLY A 38 -19.52 3.90 1.16
CA GLY A 38 -18.35 4.71 1.50
C GLY A 38 -18.19 4.99 3.00
N LYS A 39 -19.09 4.45 3.86
CA LYS A 39 -19.04 4.65 5.31
C LYS A 39 -19.27 3.34 6.06
N TRP A 40 -18.45 3.11 7.08
CA TRP A 40 -18.67 2.06 8.07
C TRP A 40 -19.70 2.52 9.10
N ALA A 41 -20.66 1.65 9.43
CA ALA A 41 -21.78 1.94 10.34
C ALA A 41 -22.51 3.27 10.02
N GLY A 42 -22.58 3.66 8.73
CA GLY A 42 -23.23 4.90 8.28
C GLY A 42 -22.47 6.19 8.65
N LYS A 43 -21.45 6.12 9.48
CA LYS A 43 -20.76 7.29 10.08
C LYS A 43 -19.32 7.45 9.61
N TYR A 44 -18.51 6.40 9.69
CA TYR A 44 -17.07 6.49 9.52
C TYR A 44 -16.65 6.27 8.06
N PRO A 45 -15.99 7.25 7.42
CA PRO A 45 -15.53 7.09 6.05
C PRO A 45 -14.58 5.89 5.92
N ILE A 46 -14.66 5.19 4.78
CA ILE A 46 -13.74 4.11 4.45
C ILE A 46 -12.87 4.47 3.25
N MET A 47 -11.76 3.77 3.13
CA MET A 47 -10.89 3.72 1.96
C MET A 47 -10.76 2.28 1.50
N LEU A 48 -10.48 2.07 0.22
CA LEU A 48 -10.26 0.76 -0.36
C LEU A 48 -8.77 0.51 -0.54
N LEU A 49 -8.24 -0.38 0.29
CA LEU A 49 -6.87 -0.88 0.17
C LEU A 49 -6.80 -1.99 -0.87
N SER A 50 -5.87 -1.92 -1.82
CA SER A 50 -5.53 -3.01 -2.73
C SER A 50 -4.12 -3.50 -2.47
N VAL A 51 -3.97 -4.82 -2.29
CA VAL A 51 -2.70 -5.50 -1.99
C VAL A 51 -2.53 -6.74 -2.85
N PHE A 52 -1.30 -7.14 -3.10
CA PHE A 52 -1.00 -8.42 -3.75
C PHE A 52 -1.06 -9.57 -2.73
N GLY A 53 -1.79 -10.63 -3.05
CA GLY A 53 -1.84 -11.83 -2.21
C GLY A 53 -0.49 -12.53 -2.17
N SER A 54 0.13 -12.62 -1.00
CA SER A 54 1.48 -13.16 -0.80
C SER A 54 1.70 -14.58 -1.34
N LYS A 55 0.63 -15.39 -1.39
CA LYS A 55 0.68 -16.77 -1.89
C LYS A 55 0.28 -16.90 -3.37
N THR A 56 -0.49 -15.96 -3.91
CA THR A 56 -1.13 -16.13 -5.23
C THR A 56 -0.81 -15.01 -6.21
N GLY A 57 -0.16 -13.94 -5.78
CA GLY A 57 0.05 -12.72 -6.57
C GLY A 57 -1.22 -11.94 -6.96
N LYS A 58 -2.42 -12.53 -6.74
CA LYS A 58 -3.70 -11.89 -7.13
C LYS A 58 -4.00 -10.68 -6.26
N VAL A 59 -4.48 -9.61 -6.88
CA VAL A 59 -4.90 -8.40 -6.17
C VAL A 59 -6.09 -8.72 -5.24
N ARG A 60 -6.02 -8.20 -4.03
CA ARG A 60 -7.06 -8.30 -2.99
C ARG A 60 -7.47 -6.90 -2.57
N ASN A 61 -8.75 -6.62 -2.64
CA ASN A 61 -9.34 -5.35 -2.21
C ASN A 61 -9.94 -5.51 -0.82
N VAL A 62 -9.65 -4.56 0.07
CA VAL A 62 -10.08 -4.60 1.48
C VAL A 62 -10.56 -3.21 1.89
N PRO A 63 -11.82 -3.05 2.32
CA PRO A 63 -12.28 -1.80 2.87
C PRO A 63 -11.70 -1.62 4.29
N LEU A 64 -11.13 -0.46 4.55
CA LEU A 64 -10.61 -0.05 5.84
C LEU A 64 -11.22 1.28 6.26
N ILE A 65 -11.32 1.53 7.56
CA ILE A 65 -11.61 2.87 8.07
C ILE A 65 -10.57 3.84 7.50
N LYS A 66 -11.01 4.97 6.97
CA LYS A 66 -10.14 6.01 6.47
C LYS A 66 -9.47 6.71 7.63
N VAL A 67 -8.22 6.38 7.89
CA VAL A 67 -7.34 7.10 8.82
C VAL A 67 -6.29 7.81 8.00
N MET A 68 -6.06 9.09 8.30
CA MET A 68 -5.10 9.93 7.57
C MET A 68 -4.14 10.59 8.57
N HIS A 69 -2.88 10.71 8.18
CA HIS A 69 -1.87 11.50 8.88
C HIS A 69 -1.05 12.24 7.81
N ASP A 70 -0.93 13.55 7.93
CA ASP A 70 -0.26 14.42 6.94
C ASP A 70 -0.71 14.16 5.49
N ASN A 71 -2.03 14.05 5.29
CA ASN A 71 -2.66 13.71 4.00
C ASN A 71 -2.26 12.34 3.42
N LYS A 72 -1.60 11.48 4.19
CA LYS A 72 -1.22 10.12 3.79
C LYS A 72 -2.09 9.09 4.53
N PRO A 73 -2.46 7.96 3.90
CA PRO A 73 -3.23 6.91 4.57
C PRO A 73 -2.41 6.23 5.66
N VAL A 74 -3.11 5.88 6.74
CA VAL A 74 -2.58 5.02 7.81
C VAL A 74 -3.42 3.74 7.84
N LEU A 75 -2.77 2.57 7.76
CA LEU A 75 -3.47 1.29 7.78
C LEU A 75 -3.42 0.69 9.17
N VAL A 76 -4.58 0.37 9.75
CA VAL A 76 -4.68 -0.21 11.09
C VAL A 76 -5.20 -1.63 11.02
N ALA A 77 -4.36 -2.61 11.35
CA ALA A 77 -4.68 -4.03 11.28
C ALA A 77 -5.47 -4.52 12.52
N SER A 78 -6.51 -3.78 12.89
CA SER A 78 -7.27 -4.01 14.14
C SER A 78 -8.09 -5.29 14.11
N MET A 79 -8.75 -5.59 12.99
CA MET A 79 -9.67 -6.73 12.83
C MET A 79 -10.69 -6.87 13.99
N GLY A 80 -11.18 -5.72 14.51
CA GLY A 80 -12.16 -5.71 15.60
C GLY A 80 -11.60 -6.22 16.94
N GLY A 81 -10.29 -6.20 17.15
CA GLY A 81 -9.64 -6.72 18.37
C GLY A 81 -9.59 -8.26 18.41
N MET A 82 -9.72 -8.96 17.27
CA MET A 82 -9.56 -10.41 17.22
C MET A 82 -8.13 -10.85 17.52
N PRO A 83 -7.91 -12.08 18.02
CA PRO A 83 -6.58 -12.59 18.41
C PRO A 83 -5.64 -12.88 17.22
N MET A 84 -6.09 -12.66 15.99
CA MET A 84 -5.29 -12.88 14.77
C MET A 84 -5.23 -11.63 13.90
N HIS A 85 -4.14 -11.50 13.13
CA HIS A 85 -4.03 -10.45 12.14
C HIS A 85 -4.94 -10.70 10.94
N PRO A 86 -5.47 -9.64 10.29
CA PRO A 86 -6.16 -9.77 9.02
C PRO A 86 -5.20 -10.28 7.94
N SER A 87 -5.74 -10.99 6.93
CA SER A 87 -4.88 -11.56 5.87
C SER A 87 -4.09 -10.50 5.09
N TRP A 88 -4.66 -9.31 4.92
CA TRP A 88 -3.99 -8.21 4.22
C TRP A 88 -2.72 -7.72 4.94
N TYR A 89 -2.65 -7.84 6.26
CA TYR A 89 -1.44 -7.54 7.04
C TYR A 89 -0.23 -8.32 6.53
N PHE A 90 -0.38 -9.65 6.36
CA PHE A 90 0.69 -10.50 5.85
C PHE A 90 1.00 -10.21 4.38
N ASN A 91 0.01 -9.82 3.60
CA ASN A 91 0.21 -9.44 2.21
C ASN A 91 1.05 -8.16 2.10
N VAL A 92 0.76 -7.13 2.91
CA VAL A 92 1.55 -5.88 2.96
C VAL A 92 2.96 -6.14 3.47
N MET A 93 3.12 -7.01 4.49
CA MET A 93 4.45 -7.40 4.98
C MET A 93 5.28 -8.11 3.90
N ALA A 94 4.65 -8.90 3.04
CA ALA A 94 5.34 -9.61 1.96
C ALA A 94 5.60 -8.71 0.73
N ASN A 95 4.69 -7.78 0.44
CA ASN A 95 4.83 -6.79 -0.62
C ASN A 95 4.20 -5.45 -0.19
N PRO A 96 5.04 -4.47 0.17
CA PRO A 96 4.57 -3.19 0.70
C PRO A 96 4.02 -2.24 -0.39
N ARG A 97 4.09 -2.59 -1.68
CA ARG A 97 3.54 -1.80 -2.78
C ARG A 97 2.04 -1.98 -2.81
N ILE A 98 1.33 -0.92 -2.47
CA ILE A 98 -0.12 -0.94 -2.33
C ILE A 98 -0.76 0.18 -3.16
N SER A 99 -2.06 0.04 -3.41
CA SER A 99 -2.85 1.20 -3.81
C SER A 99 -3.99 1.44 -2.83
N VAL A 100 -4.34 2.71 -2.64
CA VAL A 100 -5.46 3.13 -1.84
C VAL A 100 -6.39 3.98 -2.70
N GLN A 101 -7.67 3.62 -2.71
CA GLN A 101 -8.71 4.41 -3.36
C GLN A 101 -9.58 5.10 -2.30
N ILE A 102 -9.73 6.42 -2.42
CA ILE A 102 -10.60 7.25 -1.60
C ILE A 102 -11.57 7.97 -2.55
N GLY A 103 -12.83 7.59 -2.51
CA GLY A 103 -13.80 8.07 -3.49
C GLY A 103 -13.43 7.62 -4.91
N SER A 104 -13.26 8.58 -5.82
CA SER A 104 -12.82 8.32 -7.20
C SER A 104 -11.31 8.31 -7.40
N GLU A 105 -10.55 8.81 -6.43
CA GLU A 105 -9.10 8.96 -6.53
C GLU A 105 -8.40 7.68 -6.07
N LYS A 106 -7.55 7.12 -6.92
CA LYS A 106 -6.67 5.98 -6.62
C LYS A 106 -5.23 6.44 -6.70
N LYS A 107 -4.48 6.22 -5.61
CA LYS A 107 -3.05 6.52 -5.53
C LYS A 107 -2.26 5.30 -5.10
N TYR A 108 -0.96 5.34 -5.37
CA TYR A 108 -0.03 4.27 -5.08
C TYR A 108 0.91 4.67 -3.94
N TYR A 109 1.19 3.71 -3.07
CA TYR A 109 1.95 3.96 -1.85
C TYR A 109 2.93 2.81 -1.58
N LEU A 110 4.00 3.14 -0.88
CA LEU A 110 4.86 2.18 -0.20
C LEU A 110 4.49 2.19 1.28
N ALA A 111 4.04 1.05 1.80
CA ALA A 111 3.62 0.92 3.19
C ALA A 111 4.80 0.52 4.08
N LYS A 112 5.08 1.30 5.13
CA LYS A 112 6.09 1.01 6.15
C LYS A 112 5.37 0.63 7.45
N LYS A 113 5.66 -0.55 8.01
CA LYS A 113 5.18 -0.90 9.34
C LYS A 113 5.86 -0.01 10.38
N LEU A 114 5.05 0.59 11.24
CA LEU A 114 5.56 1.40 12.36
C LEU A 114 6.17 0.52 13.44
N THR A 115 7.19 1.04 14.13
CA THR A 115 7.68 0.49 15.39
C THR A 115 6.61 0.66 16.48
N ASP A 116 6.83 0.11 17.65
CA ASP A 116 5.86 0.26 18.74
C ASP A 116 5.82 1.69 19.26
N GLU A 117 6.97 2.35 19.30
CA GLU A 117 7.11 3.76 19.68
C GLU A 117 6.39 4.68 18.68
N GLU A 118 6.69 4.56 17.38
CA GLU A 118 6.03 5.33 16.30
C GLU A 118 4.51 5.12 16.32
N LYS A 119 4.06 3.90 16.58
CA LYS A 119 2.64 3.55 16.68
C LYS A 119 1.98 4.21 17.90
N ASP A 120 2.63 4.16 19.07
CA ASP A 120 2.06 4.74 20.29
C ASP A 120 1.96 6.26 20.19
N GLU A 121 2.91 6.94 19.55
CA GLU A 121 2.83 8.36 19.22
C GLU A 121 1.67 8.67 18.27
N MET A 122 1.42 7.81 17.28
CA MET A 122 0.34 8.00 16.29
C MET A 122 -1.03 7.56 16.81
N TRP A 123 -1.10 6.77 17.90
CA TRP A 123 -2.34 6.14 18.37
C TRP A 123 -3.46 7.14 18.71
N PRO A 124 -3.19 8.29 19.36
CA PRO A 124 -4.22 9.31 19.58
C PRO A 124 -4.85 9.83 18.28
N THR A 125 -4.04 10.07 17.25
CA THR A 125 -4.52 10.47 15.92
C THR A 125 -5.40 9.37 15.32
N ILE A 126 -4.98 8.11 15.36
CA ILE A 126 -5.77 6.96 14.87
C ILE A 126 -7.13 6.92 15.56
N CYS A 127 -7.18 7.05 16.87
CA CYS A 127 -8.42 7.02 17.67
C CYS A 127 -9.33 8.22 17.39
N SER A 128 -8.81 9.37 16.98
CA SER A 128 -9.63 10.52 16.59
C SER A 128 -10.49 10.24 15.34
N PHE A 129 -10.03 9.38 14.43
CA PHE A 129 -10.80 8.93 13.27
C PHE A 129 -11.83 7.84 13.62
N TYR A 130 -11.47 6.94 14.53
CA TYR A 130 -12.32 5.83 14.94
C TYR A 130 -12.04 5.43 16.39
N PRO A 131 -12.82 5.95 17.36
CA PRO A 131 -12.58 5.75 18.80
C PRO A 131 -12.55 4.27 19.23
N ASP A 132 -13.29 3.40 18.56
CA ASP A 132 -13.35 1.96 18.89
C ASP A 132 -12.00 1.25 18.77
N TYR A 133 -10.99 1.87 18.14
CA TYR A 133 -9.64 1.28 18.08
C TYR A 133 -9.03 1.08 19.46
N ASP A 134 -9.32 1.96 20.43
CA ASP A 134 -8.89 1.79 21.81
C ASP A 134 -9.51 0.54 22.45
N GLN A 135 -10.80 0.32 22.20
CA GLN A 135 -11.46 -0.89 22.68
C GLN A 135 -10.89 -2.14 22.00
N TYR A 136 -10.56 -2.06 20.71
CA TYR A 136 -9.93 -3.17 19.98
C TYR A 136 -8.54 -3.49 20.53
N LYS A 137 -7.74 -2.48 20.92
CA LYS A 137 -6.44 -2.67 21.57
C LYS A 137 -6.61 -3.41 22.92
N LYS A 138 -7.66 -3.13 23.68
CA LYS A 138 -7.97 -3.79 24.96
C LYS A 138 -8.50 -5.22 24.79
N ASN A 139 -9.18 -5.52 23.68
CA ASN A 139 -9.80 -6.83 23.42
C ASN A 139 -8.82 -7.91 22.98
N THR A 140 -7.54 -7.59 22.71
CA THR A 140 -6.55 -8.54 22.20
C THR A 140 -5.20 -8.34 22.87
N GLN A 141 -4.48 -9.45 23.08
CA GLN A 141 -3.09 -9.43 23.54
C GLN A 141 -2.08 -9.28 22.39
N ARG A 142 -2.54 -9.45 21.14
CA ARG A 142 -1.64 -9.26 20.00
C ARG A 142 -1.33 -7.79 19.78
N ASN A 143 -0.13 -7.52 19.33
CA ASN A 143 0.24 -6.19 18.87
C ASN A 143 -0.53 -5.85 17.58
N ILE A 144 -1.39 -4.82 17.60
CA ILE A 144 -2.09 -4.32 16.42
C ILE A 144 -1.06 -3.64 15.51
N GLY A 145 -0.82 -4.22 14.32
CA GLY A 145 0.07 -3.62 13.35
C GLY A 145 -0.52 -2.35 12.74
N VAL A 146 0.30 -1.31 12.64
CA VAL A 146 -0.01 -0.06 11.97
C VAL A 146 1.02 0.18 10.88
N PHE A 147 0.58 0.71 9.73
CA PHE A 147 1.46 1.06 8.62
C PHE A 147 1.24 2.52 8.24
N ALA A 148 2.31 3.28 8.17
CA ALA A 148 2.35 4.57 7.48
C ALA A 148 2.53 4.32 5.98
N CYS A 149 1.87 5.11 5.14
CA CYS A 149 1.94 4.97 3.70
C CYS A 149 2.63 6.18 3.09
N GLU A 150 3.69 5.94 2.31
CA GLU A 150 4.38 6.98 1.56
C GLU A 150 3.93 6.95 0.10
N GLU A 151 3.49 8.09 -0.43
CA GLU A 151 3.02 8.17 -1.81
C GLU A 151 4.18 7.96 -2.78
N LYS A 152 4.02 7.02 -3.71
CA LYS A 152 4.93 6.77 -4.83
C LYS A 152 4.25 7.20 -6.11
N ALA A 153 4.38 8.48 -6.43
CA ALA A 153 3.89 9.05 -7.69
C ALA A 153 5.00 9.06 -8.74
N MET A 154 4.63 8.81 -10.00
CA MET A 154 5.56 8.97 -11.12
C MET A 154 5.74 10.47 -11.40
N THR A 155 6.94 10.98 -11.18
CA THR A 155 7.30 12.37 -11.49
C THR A 155 7.63 12.54 -12.97
N ASN A 156 7.75 13.79 -13.44
CA ASN A 156 8.13 14.04 -14.83
C ASN A 156 9.52 13.51 -15.14
N GLU A 157 10.47 13.62 -14.21
CA GLU A 157 11.84 13.10 -14.36
C GLU A 157 11.84 11.58 -14.57
N TRP A 158 10.98 10.84 -13.84
CA TRP A 158 10.83 9.41 -14.05
C TRP A 158 10.20 9.08 -15.40
N ARG A 159 9.22 9.87 -15.87
CA ARG A 159 8.62 9.69 -17.20
C ARG A 159 9.63 9.94 -18.31
N GLU A 160 10.42 11.00 -18.21
CA GLU A 160 11.50 11.30 -19.13
C GLU A 160 12.53 10.18 -19.14
N TRP A 161 12.97 9.72 -17.96
CA TRP A 161 13.90 8.59 -17.85
C TRP A 161 13.36 7.32 -18.51
N ILE A 162 12.08 6.98 -18.32
CA ILE A 162 11.43 5.82 -18.96
C ILE A 162 11.45 6.00 -20.48
N SER A 163 11.01 7.15 -20.99
CA SER A 163 10.94 7.44 -22.42
C SER A 163 12.31 7.33 -23.07
N GLU A 164 13.32 8.01 -22.53
CA GLU A 164 14.67 7.99 -23.06
C GLU A 164 15.27 6.58 -23.11
N ASN A 165 15.06 5.76 -22.08
CA ASN A 165 15.62 4.41 -22.08
C ASN A 165 14.86 3.47 -23.02
N ILE A 166 13.55 3.66 -23.21
CA ILE A 166 12.79 2.92 -24.24
C ILE A 166 13.30 3.32 -25.63
N ASP A 167 13.50 4.61 -25.91
CA ASP A 167 13.98 5.11 -27.20
C ASP A 167 15.40 4.63 -27.52
N ARG A 168 16.23 4.43 -26.49
CA ARG A 168 17.57 3.82 -26.62
C ARG A 168 17.52 2.30 -26.83
N GLY A 169 16.35 1.66 -26.81
CA GLY A 169 16.19 0.22 -27.00
C GLY A 169 16.54 -0.62 -25.77
N CYS A 170 16.52 -0.06 -24.57
CA CYS A 170 16.74 -0.81 -23.32
C CYS A 170 15.67 -1.88 -23.09
N ASP A 171 16.06 -2.99 -22.47
CA ASP A 171 15.12 -4.08 -22.15
C ASP A 171 14.03 -3.59 -21.20
N ARG A 172 12.78 -3.69 -21.62
CA ARG A 172 11.62 -3.23 -20.88
C ARG A 172 11.42 -3.97 -19.56
N ASN A 173 11.81 -5.25 -19.46
CA ASN A 173 11.74 -5.99 -18.19
C ASN A 173 12.80 -5.50 -17.21
N GLU A 174 13.96 -5.07 -17.71
CA GLU A 174 14.99 -4.45 -16.88
C GLU A 174 14.51 -3.11 -16.33
N LEU A 175 13.98 -2.22 -17.18
CA LEU A 175 13.40 -0.94 -16.75
C LEU A 175 12.27 -1.14 -15.74
N TYR A 176 11.35 -2.08 -16.01
CA TYR A 176 10.30 -2.45 -15.08
C TYR A 176 10.85 -2.89 -13.73
N SER A 177 11.90 -3.71 -13.72
CA SER A 177 12.51 -4.24 -12.50
C SER A 177 13.18 -3.15 -11.67
N ILE A 178 13.90 -2.22 -12.32
CA ILE A 178 14.50 -1.05 -11.66
C ILE A 178 13.42 -0.23 -10.93
N LEU A 179 12.35 0.13 -11.63
CA LEU A 179 11.24 0.90 -11.06
C LEU A 179 10.52 0.12 -9.95
N TYR A 180 10.35 -1.20 -10.13
CA TYR A 180 9.76 -2.05 -9.11
C TYR A 180 10.60 -2.05 -7.83
N TYR A 181 11.91 -2.21 -7.91
CA TYR A 181 12.80 -2.22 -6.74
C TYR A 181 12.94 -0.83 -6.11
N ASP A 182 12.77 0.25 -6.86
CA ASP A 182 12.63 1.62 -6.31
C ASP A 182 11.31 1.85 -5.56
N GLY A 183 10.41 0.87 -5.56
CA GLY A 183 9.18 0.90 -4.77
C GLY A 183 7.93 1.30 -5.54
N PHE A 184 7.99 1.54 -6.85
CA PHE A 184 6.81 1.83 -7.65
C PHE A 184 5.87 0.63 -7.76
N HIS A 185 4.56 0.93 -7.81
CA HIS A 185 3.54 -0.10 -7.94
C HIS A 185 3.51 -0.66 -9.37
N PRO A 186 3.39 -1.99 -9.57
CA PRO A 186 3.34 -2.62 -10.89
C PRO A 186 2.36 -2.00 -11.89
N GLU A 187 1.14 -1.65 -11.43
CA GLU A 187 0.15 -1.01 -12.29
C GLU A 187 0.59 0.39 -12.74
N LEU A 188 1.27 1.15 -11.87
CA LEU A 188 1.78 2.47 -12.21
C LEU A 188 2.89 2.37 -13.26
N ILE A 189 3.86 1.46 -13.05
CA ILE A 189 4.95 1.23 -13.99
C ILE A 189 4.39 0.82 -15.36
N ALA A 190 3.49 -0.18 -15.39
CA ALA A 190 2.90 -0.67 -16.62
C ALA A 190 2.13 0.43 -17.39
N SER A 191 1.38 1.26 -16.66
CA SER A 191 0.65 2.40 -17.25
C SER A 191 1.59 3.41 -17.90
N GLU A 192 2.68 3.79 -17.25
CA GLU A 192 3.66 4.73 -17.82
C GLU A 192 4.43 4.12 -19.01
N MET A 193 4.59 2.81 -19.04
CA MET A 193 5.21 2.11 -20.15
C MET A 193 4.21 1.70 -21.26
N HIS A 194 2.96 2.17 -21.20
CA HIS A 194 1.89 1.83 -22.16
C HIS A 194 1.71 0.33 -22.39
N ALA A 195 1.67 -0.45 -21.28
CA ALA A 195 1.62 -1.91 -21.30
C ALA A 195 0.71 -2.45 -20.17
N ASN A 196 0.52 -3.76 -20.11
CA ASN A 196 -0.14 -4.43 -18.99
C ASN A 196 0.89 -4.98 -18.01
N VAL A 197 0.52 -5.14 -16.74
CA VAL A 197 1.42 -5.73 -15.72
C VAL A 197 1.89 -7.13 -16.13
N GLY A 198 1.02 -7.91 -16.80
CA GLY A 198 1.32 -9.27 -17.27
C GLY A 198 2.35 -9.36 -18.40
N ASP A 199 2.66 -8.24 -19.05
CA ASP A 199 3.62 -8.18 -20.15
C ASP A 199 5.08 -8.17 -19.63
N PHE A 200 5.27 -7.97 -18.32
CA PHE A 200 6.59 -7.86 -17.71
C PHE A 200 6.95 -9.07 -16.86
N LYS A 201 8.22 -9.43 -16.92
CA LYS A 201 8.85 -10.40 -16.03
C LYS A 201 9.79 -9.68 -15.09
N LEU A 202 9.52 -9.77 -13.79
CA LEU A 202 10.43 -9.22 -12.79
C LEU A 202 11.77 -9.98 -12.84
N GLN A 203 12.83 -9.25 -13.10
CA GLN A 203 14.19 -9.77 -13.05
C GLN A 203 14.71 -9.72 -11.61
N PRO A 204 15.66 -10.59 -11.22
CA PRO A 204 16.30 -10.49 -9.90
C PRO A 204 16.91 -9.11 -9.70
N GLU A 205 16.78 -8.59 -8.48
CA GLU A 205 17.49 -7.37 -8.10
C GLU A 205 18.98 -7.57 -8.32
N LYS A 206 19.56 -6.82 -9.24
CA LYS A 206 21.01 -6.81 -9.44
C LYS A 206 21.59 -6.14 -8.19
N LYS A 207 22.29 -6.88 -7.34
CA LYS A 207 23.09 -6.27 -6.27
C LYS A 207 24.02 -5.27 -6.94
N GLN A 208 23.87 -3.99 -6.60
CA GLN A 208 24.66 -2.89 -7.19
C GLN A 208 26.14 -3.24 -7.11
N SER A 209 26.78 -3.32 -8.26
CA SER A 209 28.23 -3.29 -8.31
C SER A 209 28.70 -1.84 -8.03
N PRO A 210 29.94 -1.60 -7.54
CA PRO A 210 30.44 -0.25 -7.29
C PRO A 210 30.39 0.71 -8.49
N LYS A 211 30.11 0.21 -9.70
CA LYS A 211 29.85 1.03 -10.90
C LYS A 211 28.45 1.62 -10.97
N GLU A 212 27.50 1.13 -10.18
CA GLU A 212 26.08 1.55 -10.20
C GLU A 212 25.78 2.65 -9.17
N GLU A 213 26.64 2.85 -8.17
CA GLU A 213 26.73 4.10 -7.42
C GLU A 213 26.94 5.30 -8.38
N ASN A 214 27.56 5.05 -9.52
CA ASN A 214 27.70 6.00 -10.63
C ASN A 214 26.39 6.31 -11.36
N ILE A 215 25.41 5.41 -11.44
CA ILE A 215 24.13 5.68 -12.13
C ILE A 215 23.23 6.53 -11.24
N GLN A 216 23.16 6.27 -9.95
CA GLN A 216 22.48 7.17 -9.01
C GLN A 216 23.20 8.52 -8.91
N ASN A 217 24.53 8.53 -8.94
CA ASN A 217 25.33 9.75 -9.00
C ASN A 217 25.19 10.46 -10.35
N MET A 218 25.06 9.73 -11.46
CA MET A 218 24.74 10.31 -12.78
C MET A 218 23.31 10.85 -12.86
N VAL A 219 22.32 10.16 -12.33
CA VAL A 219 20.94 10.67 -12.19
C VAL A 219 20.92 11.89 -11.27
N HIS A 220 21.71 11.90 -10.20
CA HIS A 220 21.84 13.06 -9.30
C HIS A 220 22.64 14.20 -9.92
N ALA A 221 23.70 13.91 -10.67
CA ALA A 221 24.48 14.90 -11.42
C ALA A 221 23.69 15.48 -12.60
N PHE A 222 22.89 14.68 -13.29
CA PHE A 222 21.98 15.15 -14.33
C PHE A 222 20.86 16.07 -13.77
N LYS A 223 20.33 15.75 -12.59
CA LYS A 223 19.40 16.62 -11.86
C LYS A 223 20.00 17.96 -11.47
N ASN A 224 21.29 18.01 -11.21
CA ASN A 224 22.01 19.25 -10.82
C ASN A 224 22.49 20.06 -12.02
N ALA A 225 22.85 19.42 -13.14
CA ALA A 225 23.33 20.11 -14.34
C ALA A 225 22.22 20.91 -15.08
N HIS A 226 20.95 20.55 -14.91
CA HIS A 226 19.81 21.29 -15.49
C HIS A 226 19.32 22.44 -14.60
N LYS A 227 19.92 22.67 -13.42
CA LYS A 227 19.60 23.85 -12.58
C LYS A 227 20.45 25.08 -12.86
N GLU A 228 21.44 24.98 -13.73
CA GLU A 228 22.39 26.06 -14.02
C GLU A 228 22.40 26.49 -15.50
N ILE A 229 21.25 26.67 -16.11
CA ILE A 229 21.15 27.44 -17.35
C ILE A 229 20.44 28.74 -17.00
N PRO A 230 21.19 29.86 -16.86
CA PRO A 230 20.57 31.20 -16.75
C PRO A 230 19.95 31.55 -18.12
N VAL A 231 18.73 32.08 -18.09
CA VAL A 231 18.07 32.71 -19.23
C VAL A 231 18.74 34.03 -19.55
#